data_3b0d5f6e1c9d368c42d5cf2464609e80
#
_entry.id   3b0d5f6e1c9d368c42d5cf2464609e80
#
_cell.length_a   1.000
_cell.length_b   1.000
_cell.length_c   1.000
_cell.angle_alpha   90.00
_cell.angle_beta   90.00
_cell.angle_gamma   90.00
#
_symmetry.space_group_name_H-M   'P 1'
#
loop_
_entity.id
_entity.type
_entity.pdbx_description
1 polymer ?
#
loop_
_entity_poly.entity_id
_entity_poly.type
_entity_poly.pdbx_seq_one_letter_code
_entity_poly.pdbx_strand_id
1 'polypeptide(L)' 'MNKPELLYTSRGGGTIHSYELTGGKTVYERFLACYLGYCEFFNNMDDAKRSITTYIP' A
#
# COMPACT_ATOMS: atom_id res chain seq x y z
N MET A 1 10.77 -1.98 15.39
CA MET A 1 10.20 -1.29 14.23
C MET A 1 10.25 -2.19 13.02
N ASN A 2 9.12 -2.38 12.38
CA ASN A 2 9.05 -3.25 11.22
C ASN A 2 9.33 -2.47 9.95
N LYS A 3 10.06 -3.11 9.05
CA LYS A 3 10.35 -2.50 7.77
C LYS A 3 9.15 -2.66 6.85
N PRO A 4 8.97 -1.75 5.87
CA PRO A 4 7.93 -1.95 4.87
C PRO A 4 8.14 -3.27 4.15
N GLU A 5 7.05 -3.98 3.92
CA GLU A 5 7.11 -5.28 3.28
C GLU A 5 6.30 -5.25 2.00
N LEU A 6 6.91 -5.72 0.92
CA LEU A 6 6.20 -5.77 -0.36
C LEU A 6 5.17 -6.88 -0.33
N LEU A 7 3.91 -6.53 -0.50
CA LEU A 7 2.80 -7.47 -0.46
C LEU A 7 2.28 -7.83 -1.85
N TYR A 8 2.35 -6.90 -2.78
CA TYR A 8 1.71 -7.10 -4.08
C TYR A 8 2.39 -6.24 -5.13
N THR A 9 2.54 -6.81 -6.31
CA THR A 9 3.07 -6.10 -7.46
C THR A 9 2.10 -6.30 -8.61
N SER A 10 1.63 -5.18 -9.18
CA SER A 10 0.72 -5.25 -10.31
C SER A 10 1.50 -5.41 -11.62
N ARG A 11 0.79 -5.83 -12.66
CA ARG A 11 1.42 -6.05 -13.97
C ARG A 11 1.92 -4.74 -14.57
N GLY A 12 1.27 -3.64 -14.24
CA GLY A 12 1.64 -2.34 -14.75
C GLY A 12 2.73 -1.65 -13.98
N GLY A 13 3.32 -2.33 -12.98
CA GLY A 13 4.40 -1.76 -12.22
C GLY A 13 3.99 -1.14 -10.90
N GLY A 14 2.72 -1.24 -10.52
CA GLY A 14 2.28 -0.76 -9.22
C GLY A 14 2.72 -1.70 -8.12
N THR A 15 2.95 -1.17 -6.94
CA THR A 15 3.36 -1.98 -5.80
C THR A 15 2.55 -1.59 -4.57
N ILE A 16 2.39 -2.56 -3.67
CA ILE A 16 1.75 -2.32 -2.39
C ILE A 16 2.68 -2.83 -1.31
N HIS A 17 3.01 -1.94 -0.38
CA HIS A 17 3.84 -2.28 0.77
C HIS A 17 3.02 -2.14 2.03
N SER A 18 3.30 -2.98 3.02
CA SER A 18 2.67 -2.85 4.32
C SER A 18 3.55 -2.00 5.23
N TYR A 19 2.90 -1.15 6.02
CA TYR A 19 3.57 -0.31 7.00
C TYR A 19 2.86 -0.44 8.32
N GLU A 20 3.63 -0.38 9.39
CA GLU A 20 3.06 -0.29 10.74
C GLU A 20 3.34 1.10 11.27
N LEU A 21 2.27 1.81 11.58
CA LEU A 21 2.36 3.16 12.12
C LEU A 21 1.93 3.11 13.57
N THR A 22 2.67 3.81 14.43
CA THR A 22 2.37 3.84 15.85
C THR A 22 1.84 5.20 16.23
N GLY A 23 0.66 5.21 16.82
CA GLY A 23 0.07 6.43 17.34
C GLY A 23 -0.31 6.23 18.80
N GLY A 24 0.48 6.79 19.70
CA GLY A 24 0.25 6.60 21.09
C GLY A 24 0.40 5.14 21.50
N LYS A 25 -0.69 4.54 21.97
CA LYS A 25 -0.68 3.15 22.41
C LYS A 25 -1.14 2.19 21.32
N THR A 26 -1.52 2.70 20.17
CA THR A 26 -2.13 1.89 19.12
C THR A 26 -1.18 1.75 17.95
N VAL A 27 -1.11 0.55 17.42
CA VAL A 27 -0.36 0.27 16.19
C VAL A 27 -1.38 0.14 15.07
N TYR A 28 -1.16 0.89 14.01
CA TYR A 28 -2.03 0.86 12.85
C TYR A 28 -1.32 0.19 11.70
N GLU A 29 -2.04 -0.66 11.00
CA GLU A 29 -1.53 -1.25 9.78
C GLU A 29 -2.07 -0.45 8.60
N ARG A 30 -1.16 -0.05 7.73
CA ARG A 30 -1.51 0.71 6.53
C ARG A 30 -0.85 0.10 5.32
N PHE A 31 -1.45 0.33 4.18
CA PHE A 31 -0.94 -0.19 2.91
C PHE A 31 -0.59 0.98 2.02
N LEU A 32 0.66 1.02 1.59
CA LEU A 32 1.13 2.07 0.69
C LEU A 32 1.10 1.55 -0.74
N ALA A 33 0.20 2.07 -1.53
CA ALA A 33 0.08 1.71 -2.94
C ALA A 33 0.77 2.76 -3.79
N CYS A 34 1.71 2.33 -4.61
CA CYS A 34 2.48 3.23 -5.47
C CYS A 34 2.31 2.82 -6.92
N TYR A 35 2.10 3.81 -7.79
CA TYR A 35 1.96 3.58 -9.21
C TYR A 35 2.34 4.83 -9.98
N LEU A 36 3.23 4.68 -10.96
CA LEU A 36 3.69 5.76 -11.83
C LEU A 36 4.16 7.00 -11.04
N GLY A 37 4.87 6.75 -9.95
CA GLY A 37 5.40 7.84 -9.14
C GLY A 37 4.44 8.39 -8.10
N TYR A 38 3.22 7.92 -8.08
CA TYR A 38 2.23 8.33 -7.07
C TYR A 38 2.10 7.25 -6.02
N CYS A 39 2.09 7.66 -4.78
CA CYS A 39 1.91 6.75 -3.66
C CYS A 39 0.82 7.27 -2.75
N GLU A 40 0.03 6.36 -2.21
CA GLU A 40 -1.06 6.73 -1.34
C GLU A 40 -1.28 5.63 -0.31
N PHE A 41 -1.61 6.04 0.92
CA PHE A 41 -1.89 5.10 1.98
C PHE A 41 -3.36 4.71 1.98
N PHE A 42 -3.61 3.43 2.25
CA PHE A 42 -4.97 2.91 2.36
C PHE A 42 -5.12 2.13 3.65
N ASN A 43 -6.35 2.06 4.14
CA ASN A 43 -6.64 1.35 5.37
C ASN A 43 -6.77 -0.15 5.17
N ASN A 44 -7.02 -0.59 3.94
CA ASN A 44 -7.18 -2.00 3.67
C ASN A 44 -6.58 -2.35 2.32
N MET A 45 -6.34 -3.65 2.14
CA MET A 45 -5.68 -4.15 0.94
C MET A 45 -6.54 -4.03 -0.31
N ASP A 46 -7.84 -4.20 -0.15
CA ASP A 46 -8.75 -4.13 -1.29
C ASP A 46 -8.73 -2.76 -1.95
N ASP A 47 -8.77 -1.71 -1.13
CA ASP A 47 -8.69 -0.34 -1.65
C ASP A 47 -7.35 -0.08 -2.31
N ALA A 48 -6.27 -0.57 -1.68
CA ALA A 48 -4.94 -0.39 -2.24
C ALA A 48 -4.82 -1.07 -3.60
N LYS A 49 -5.30 -2.30 -3.71
CA LYS A 49 -5.26 -3.02 -4.99
C LYS A 49 -6.07 -2.32 -6.05
N ARG A 50 -7.27 -1.86 -5.67
CA ARG A 50 -8.13 -1.17 -6.61
C ARG A 50 -7.46 0.08 -7.15
N SER A 51 -6.77 0.79 -6.29
CA SER A 51 -6.09 2.02 -6.67
C SER A 51 -5.07 1.79 -7.78
N ILE A 52 -4.25 0.76 -7.64
CA ILE A 52 -3.19 0.52 -8.62
C ILE A 52 -3.66 -0.28 -9.82
N THR A 53 -4.76 -1.03 -9.70
CA THR A 53 -5.26 -1.82 -10.83
C THR A 53 -6.27 -1.06 -11.68
N THR A 54 -6.85 0.01 -11.15
CA THR A 54 -7.81 0.82 -11.90
C THR A 54 -7.16 1.45 -13.13
N TYR A 55 -5.86 1.73 -13.07
CA TYR A 55 -5.15 2.36 -14.16
C TYR A 55 -4.66 1.38 -15.21
N ILE A 56 -4.88 0.11 -15.02
CA ILE A 56 -4.42 -0.91 -15.94
C ILE A 56 -5.62 -1.44 -16.70
N PRO A 57 -5.66 -1.23 -18.02
CA PRO A 57 -6.77 -1.72 -18.84
C PRO A 57 -6.89 -3.24 -18.82
#